data_d500066fa210f7a2623daf9179c83c81
#
_entry.id   d500066fa210f7a2623daf9179c83c81
#
_cell.length_a   1.000
_cell.length_b   1.000
_cell.length_c   1.000
_cell.angle_alpha   90.00
_cell.angle_beta   90.00
_cell.angle_gamma   90.00
#
_symmetry.space_group_name_H-M   'P 1'
#
loop_
_entity.id
_entity.type
_entity.pdbx_description
1 polymer ?
#
loop_
_entity_poly.entity_id
_entity_poly.type
_entity_poly.pdbx_seq_one_letter_code
_entity_poly.pdbx_strand_id
1 'polypeptide(L)'
;RSFALYNEEDFLQLSGIQHYEFCRRQWALIHIEMQWQENVRTVEGKILHENAHNPGMKEKRGDLLIVRAMPVHSREMGVSGECDVVEFHKGKDGISLAGKEGLYTAVPVEYKRGKPKEDDPDILQLAAQAMCLEEMLCCTIPYGCLYYGEIRRRVKVEFDTAVREKVRKIFAEMHRY
;
A
#
# COMPACT_ATOMS: atom_id res chain seq x y z
N ARG A 1 3.73 -24.36 10.36
CA ARG A 1 3.61 -23.00 10.96
C ARG A 1 2.18 -22.55 10.87
N SER A 2 1.49 -22.43 11.99
CA SER A 2 0.21 -21.73 12.00
C SER A 2 0.51 -20.24 11.88
N PHE A 3 0.19 -19.65 10.75
CA PHE A 3 0.24 -18.20 10.61
C PHE A 3 -0.98 -17.62 11.34
N ALA A 4 -0.72 -16.94 12.46
CA ALA A 4 -1.76 -16.17 13.12
C ALA A 4 -2.13 -15.00 12.19
N LEU A 5 -3.37 -14.97 11.74
CA LEU A 5 -3.89 -13.85 10.98
C LEU A 5 -4.43 -12.79 11.93
N TYR A 6 -4.21 -11.53 11.59
CA TYR A 6 -4.75 -10.42 12.36
C TYR A 6 -6.23 -10.18 12.02
N ASN A 7 -7.01 -9.74 13.00
CA ASN A 7 -8.37 -9.27 12.80
C ASN A 7 -8.34 -7.84 12.25
N GLU A 8 -9.35 -7.47 11.49
CA GLU A 8 -9.44 -6.14 10.87
C GLU A 8 -9.36 -4.99 11.88
N GLU A 9 -9.94 -5.18 13.07
CA GLU A 9 -9.90 -4.21 14.17
C GLU A 9 -8.50 -3.96 14.73
N ASP A 10 -7.56 -4.90 14.50
CA ASP A 10 -6.16 -4.78 14.92
C ASP A 10 -5.25 -4.25 13.81
N PHE A 11 -5.78 -3.93 12.64
CA PHE A 11 -4.98 -3.47 11.52
C PHE A 11 -4.37 -2.10 11.80
N LEU A 12 -3.07 -2.00 11.56
CA LEU A 12 -2.32 -0.75 11.60
C LEU A 12 -2.41 -0.07 10.24
N GLN A 13 -2.26 1.25 10.22
CA GLN A 13 -2.15 1.97 8.97
C GLN A 13 -0.78 1.72 8.33
N LEU A 14 -0.78 1.30 7.09
CA LEU A 14 0.42 1.01 6.32
C LEU A 14 1.37 2.20 6.26
N SER A 15 0.83 3.42 6.09
CA SER A 15 1.61 4.66 6.06
C SER A 15 2.36 4.94 7.36
N GLY A 16 1.96 4.33 8.46
CA GLY A 16 2.65 4.43 9.75
C GLY A 16 4.08 3.91 9.72
N ILE A 17 4.44 3.09 8.74
CA ILE A 17 5.81 2.55 8.61
C ILE A 17 6.85 3.68 8.45
N GLN A 18 6.50 4.76 7.75
CA GLN A 18 7.39 5.92 7.61
C GLN A 18 7.61 6.64 8.94
N HIS A 19 6.54 6.85 9.68
CA HIS A 19 6.62 7.49 11.00
C HIS A 19 7.39 6.63 11.99
N TYR A 20 7.16 5.33 11.98
CA TYR A 20 7.84 4.39 12.87
C TYR A 20 9.35 4.33 12.62
N GLU A 21 9.79 4.29 11.36
CA GLU A 21 11.21 4.32 10.99
C GLU A 21 11.88 5.62 11.43
N PHE A 22 11.16 6.74 11.35
CA PHE A 22 11.69 8.02 11.78
C PHE A 22 11.75 8.15 13.30
N CYS A 23 10.66 7.83 14.00
CA CYS A 23 10.57 7.90 15.46
C CYS A 23 9.46 7.01 16.00
N ARG A 24 9.83 5.92 16.65
CA ARG A 24 8.88 4.93 17.21
C ARG A 24 7.88 5.56 18.19
N ARG A 25 8.37 6.46 19.03
CA ARG A 25 7.53 7.15 20.02
C ARG A 25 6.52 8.07 19.34
N GLN A 26 6.95 8.82 18.33
CA GLN A 26 6.05 9.70 17.59
C GLN A 26 4.97 8.91 16.87
N TRP A 27 5.33 7.79 16.25
CA TRP A 27 4.36 6.90 15.64
C TRP A 27 3.32 6.43 16.65
N ALA A 28 3.73 5.97 17.82
CA ALA A 28 2.82 5.47 18.84
C ALA A 28 1.83 6.54 19.31
N LEU A 29 2.29 7.78 19.48
CA LEU A 29 1.42 8.90 19.84
C LEU A 29 0.41 9.22 18.75
N ILE A 30 0.84 9.27 17.50
CA ILE A 30 -0.04 9.50 16.34
C ILE A 30 -1.08 8.38 16.22
N HIS A 31 -0.66 7.13 16.36
CA HIS A 31 -1.53 5.97 16.26
C HIS A 31 -2.64 5.99 17.33
N ILE A 32 -2.29 6.27 18.57
CA ILE A 32 -3.25 6.39 19.69
C ILE A 32 -4.22 7.54 19.42
N GLU A 33 -3.73 8.67 18.97
CA GLU A 33 -4.54 9.86 18.67
C GLU A 33 -5.51 9.62 17.51
N MET A 34 -5.06 8.93 16.46
CA MET A 34 -5.91 8.57 15.32
C MET A 34 -7.01 7.59 15.71
N GLN A 35 -6.70 6.59 16.52
CA GLN A 35 -7.72 5.66 17.04
C GLN A 35 -8.77 6.39 17.87
N TRP A 36 -8.36 7.36 18.66
CA TRP A 36 -9.28 8.17 19.44
C TRP A 36 -10.19 9.03 18.54
N GLN A 37 -9.64 9.64 17.49
CA GLN A 37 -10.41 10.42 16.52
C GLN A 37 -11.40 9.57 15.73
N GLU A 38 -11.02 8.37 15.34
CA GLU A 38 -11.92 7.43 14.65
C GLU A 38 -13.10 7.04 15.54
N ASN A 39 -12.88 6.83 16.83
CA ASN A 39 -13.95 6.53 17.77
C ASN A 39 -14.95 7.71 17.95
N VAL A 40 -14.50 8.94 17.77
CA VAL A 40 -15.34 10.15 17.90
C VAL A 40 -16.04 10.51 16.58
N ARG A 41 -15.49 10.13 15.44
CA ARG A 41 -16.02 10.47 14.10
C ARG A 41 -16.84 9.37 13.44
N THR A 42 -17.36 8.42 14.21
CA THR A 42 -17.73 7.09 13.73
C THR A 42 -18.81 6.96 12.66
N VAL A 43 -19.64 7.93 12.40
CA VAL A 43 -20.71 7.78 11.38
C VAL A 43 -20.58 8.79 10.25
N GLU A 44 -20.30 10.03 10.56
CA GLU A 44 -20.18 11.09 9.54
C GLU A 44 -18.91 10.92 8.68
N GLY A 45 -17.81 10.44 9.29
CA GLY A 45 -16.56 10.20 8.59
C GLY A 45 -16.62 9.04 7.60
N LYS A 46 -17.39 7.99 7.88
CA LYS A 46 -17.58 6.87 6.95
C LYS A 46 -18.37 7.29 5.71
N ILE A 47 -19.38 8.10 5.87
CA ILE A 47 -20.19 8.59 4.74
C ILE A 47 -19.39 9.55 3.86
N LEU A 48 -18.60 10.42 4.46
CA LEU A 48 -17.70 11.31 3.71
C LEU A 48 -16.54 10.55 3.04
N HIS A 49 -16.01 9.51 3.68
CA HIS A 49 -14.96 8.67 3.10
C HIS A 49 -15.48 7.84 1.92
N GLU A 50 -16.67 7.28 2.01
CA GLU A 50 -17.30 6.54 0.90
C GLU A 50 -17.54 7.43 -0.32
N ASN A 51 -17.81 8.72 -0.11
CA ASN A 51 -18.03 9.68 -1.20
C ASN A 51 -16.75 10.33 -1.73
N ALA A 52 -15.72 10.50 -0.90
CA ALA A 52 -14.46 11.12 -1.29
C ALA A 52 -13.49 10.12 -1.96
N HIS A 53 -13.56 8.87 -1.58
CA HIS A 53 -12.86 7.78 -2.24
C HIS A 53 -13.84 7.08 -3.17
N ASN A 54 -14.00 7.62 -4.37
CA ASN A 54 -14.66 6.86 -5.42
C ASN A 54 -13.62 5.88 -5.98
N PRO A 55 -13.62 4.58 -5.54
CA PRO A 55 -12.62 3.60 -5.98
C PRO A 55 -12.82 3.19 -7.44
N GLY A 56 -13.46 4.02 -8.24
CA GLY A 56 -13.90 3.71 -9.57
C GLY A 56 -13.30 4.52 -10.68
N MET A 57 -12.30 5.38 -10.45
CA MET A 57 -11.60 6.03 -11.56
C MET A 57 -10.61 5.04 -12.19
N LYS A 58 -11.18 4.10 -12.94
CA LYS A 58 -10.43 3.19 -13.79
C LYS A 58 -10.21 3.86 -15.13
N GLU A 59 -8.97 4.21 -15.43
CA GLU A 59 -8.59 4.67 -16.76
C GLU A 59 -8.03 3.49 -17.56
N LYS A 60 -8.51 3.33 -18.78
CA LYS A 60 -7.96 2.37 -19.72
C LYS A 60 -7.21 3.12 -20.83
N ARG A 61 -5.91 2.88 -20.95
CA ARG A 61 -5.07 3.40 -22.02
C ARG A 61 -4.45 2.22 -22.79
N GLY A 62 -5.10 1.78 -23.86
CA GLY A 62 -4.65 0.63 -24.63
C GLY A 62 -4.63 -0.64 -23.77
N ASP A 63 -3.46 -1.25 -23.60
CA ASP A 63 -3.24 -2.43 -22.77
C ASP A 63 -2.91 -2.11 -21.31
N LEU A 64 -3.03 -0.86 -20.92
CA LEU A 64 -2.77 -0.39 -19.56
C LEU A 64 -4.08 -0.02 -18.88
N LEU A 65 -4.35 -0.65 -17.75
CA LEU A 65 -5.45 -0.29 -16.88
C LEU A 65 -4.87 0.39 -15.63
N ILE A 66 -5.34 1.58 -15.32
CA ILE A 66 -4.90 2.38 -14.17
C ILE A 66 -6.02 2.43 -13.14
N VAL A 67 -5.73 2.03 -11.91
CA VAL A 67 -6.65 2.13 -10.77
C VAL A 67 -6.04 3.11 -9.77
N ARG A 68 -6.81 4.14 -9.41
CA ARG A 68 -6.38 5.17 -8.46
C ARG A 68 -7.00 4.92 -7.10
N ALA A 69 -6.27 5.31 -6.04
CA ALA A 69 -6.74 5.23 -4.66
C ALA A 69 -7.25 3.83 -4.30
N MET A 70 -6.50 2.81 -4.65
CA MET A 70 -6.90 1.42 -4.42
C MET A 70 -6.67 1.02 -2.97
N PRO A 71 -7.73 0.66 -2.21
CA PRO A 71 -7.57 0.14 -0.86
C PRO A 71 -6.84 -1.20 -0.87
N VAL A 72 -5.89 -1.34 0.04
CA VAL A 72 -5.13 -2.58 0.20
C VAL A 72 -5.06 -2.99 1.66
N HIS A 73 -4.92 -4.28 1.90
CA HIS A 73 -4.74 -4.80 3.25
C HIS A 73 -3.94 -6.11 3.24
N SER A 74 -3.40 -6.46 4.38
CA SER A 74 -2.77 -7.74 4.61
C SER A 74 -3.17 -8.27 5.98
N ARG A 75 -3.76 -9.45 6.00
CA ARG A 75 -4.11 -10.14 7.25
C ARG A 75 -2.86 -10.76 7.91
N GLU A 76 -1.89 -11.15 7.11
CA GLU A 76 -0.62 -11.68 7.60
C GLU A 76 0.18 -10.64 8.35
N MET A 77 0.26 -9.42 7.81
CA MET A 77 1.00 -8.33 8.44
C MET A 77 0.14 -7.48 9.39
N GLY A 78 -1.19 -7.61 9.30
CA GLY A 78 -2.10 -6.84 10.12
C GLY A 78 -2.08 -5.36 9.79
N VAL A 79 -2.17 -5.01 8.51
CA VAL A 79 -2.11 -3.63 8.04
C VAL A 79 -3.16 -3.37 6.96
N SER A 80 -3.55 -2.11 6.86
CA SER A 80 -4.39 -1.63 5.77
C SER A 80 -3.88 -0.27 5.30
N GLY A 81 -4.21 0.08 4.09
CA GLY A 81 -3.81 1.36 3.52
C GLY A 81 -4.38 1.54 2.13
N GLU A 82 -3.74 2.38 1.35
CA GLU A 82 -4.18 2.74 0.02
C GLU A 82 -2.97 2.92 -0.88
N CYS A 83 -3.06 2.39 -2.10
CA CYS A 83 -2.10 2.68 -3.15
C CYS A 83 -2.56 3.89 -3.93
N ASP A 84 -1.70 4.86 -4.16
CA ASP A 84 -2.04 6.03 -4.99
C ASP A 84 -2.48 5.60 -6.38
N VAL A 85 -1.69 4.73 -6.99
CA VAL A 85 -1.96 4.17 -8.31
C VAL A 85 -1.50 2.73 -8.36
N VAL A 86 -2.30 1.88 -8.98
CA VAL A 86 -1.88 0.54 -9.40
C VAL A 86 -2.07 0.45 -10.89
N GLU A 87 -0.99 0.18 -11.60
CA GLU A 87 -1.01 -0.06 -13.04
C GLU A 87 -1.11 -1.56 -13.31
N PHE A 88 -2.08 -1.95 -14.13
CA PHE A 88 -2.22 -3.33 -14.60
C PHE A 88 -1.82 -3.39 -16.06
N HIS A 89 -0.71 -4.06 -16.33
CA HIS A 89 -0.15 -4.19 -17.67
C HIS A 89 -0.55 -5.51 -18.28
N LYS A 90 -1.30 -5.45 -19.39
CA LYS A 90 -1.71 -6.64 -20.13
C LYS A 90 -0.50 -7.31 -20.77
N GLY A 91 -0.41 -8.62 -20.63
CA GLY A 91 0.70 -9.39 -21.16
C GLY A 91 0.37 -10.87 -21.27
N LYS A 92 1.41 -11.68 -21.45
CA LYS A 92 1.27 -13.14 -21.59
C LYS A 92 1.13 -13.83 -20.24
N ASP A 93 1.66 -13.22 -19.19
CA ASP A 93 1.65 -13.75 -17.83
C ASP A 93 0.89 -12.79 -16.91
N GLY A 94 0.48 -13.29 -15.76
CA GLY A 94 -0.15 -12.49 -14.73
C GLY A 94 -1.45 -13.08 -14.24
N ILE A 95 -2.34 -12.20 -13.82
CA ILE A 95 -3.63 -12.56 -13.24
C ILE A 95 -4.79 -12.15 -14.14
N SER A 96 -5.89 -12.87 -14.02
CA SER A 96 -7.18 -12.50 -14.60
C SER A 96 -7.85 -11.42 -13.76
N LEU A 97 -8.38 -10.40 -14.40
CA LEU A 97 -9.19 -9.37 -13.74
C LEU A 97 -10.66 -9.55 -14.13
N ALA A 98 -11.55 -9.39 -13.15
CA ALA A 98 -12.99 -9.54 -13.36
C ALA A 98 -13.49 -8.56 -14.44
N GLY A 99 -14.21 -9.09 -15.44
CA GLY A 99 -14.76 -8.30 -16.53
C GLY A 99 -13.74 -7.81 -17.55
N LYS A 100 -12.49 -8.28 -17.49
CA LYS A 100 -11.42 -7.92 -18.44
C LYS A 100 -10.88 -9.16 -19.12
N GLU A 101 -10.57 -9.04 -20.40
CA GLU A 101 -9.99 -10.10 -21.20
C GLU A 101 -8.45 -10.05 -21.09
N GLY A 102 -7.83 -11.23 -20.95
CA GLY A 102 -6.39 -11.38 -20.88
C GLY A 102 -5.82 -11.43 -19.47
N LEU A 103 -4.49 -11.46 -19.39
CA LEU A 103 -3.73 -11.52 -18.16
C LEU A 103 -3.01 -10.20 -17.91
N TYR A 104 -2.90 -9.82 -16.63
CA TYR A 104 -2.34 -8.54 -16.23
C TYR A 104 -1.30 -8.73 -15.13
N THR A 105 -0.25 -7.91 -15.17
CA THR A 105 0.71 -7.77 -14.08
C THR A 105 0.47 -6.44 -13.36
N ALA A 106 0.44 -6.49 -12.03
CA ALA A 106 0.22 -5.30 -11.20
C ALA A 106 1.54 -4.61 -10.87
N VAL A 107 1.57 -3.29 -11.01
CA VAL A 107 2.71 -2.45 -10.63
C VAL A 107 2.18 -1.30 -9.76
N PRO A 108 2.45 -1.30 -8.45
CA PRO A 108 2.08 -0.16 -7.61
C PRO A 108 2.98 1.04 -7.89
N VAL A 109 2.38 2.22 -7.92
CA VAL A 109 3.08 3.49 -8.13
C VAL A 109 2.69 4.46 -7.03
N GLU A 110 3.68 4.94 -6.31
CA GLU A 110 3.49 5.95 -5.25
C GLU A 110 3.95 7.31 -5.76
N TYR A 111 3.10 8.32 -5.61
CA TYR A 111 3.44 9.70 -5.98
C TYR A 111 4.13 10.40 -4.83
N LYS A 112 5.27 11.01 -5.11
CA LYS A 112 6.04 11.79 -4.16
C LYS A 112 6.23 13.22 -4.66
N ARG A 113 6.20 14.17 -3.73
CA ARG A 113 6.61 15.54 -3.98
C ARG A 113 8.11 15.65 -3.78
N GLY A 114 8.74 16.54 -4.52
CA GLY A 114 10.16 16.82 -4.36
C GLY A 114 11.05 15.94 -5.22
N LYS A 115 12.29 15.79 -4.77
CA LYS A 115 13.35 15.06 -5.48
C LYS A 115 13.56 13.69 -4.87
N PRO A 116 14.11 12.72 -5.63
CA PRO A 116 14.47 11.42 -5.05
C PRO A 116 15.40 11.62 -3.86
N LYS A 117 14.97 11.05 -2.72
CA LYS A 117 15.83 10.87 -1.56
C LYS A 117 16.18 9.41 -1.51
N GLU A 118 17.40 9.08 -1.16
CA GLU A 118 17.76 7.70 -0.84
C GLU A 118 17.12 7.34 0.51
N ASP A 119 15.78 7.31 0.52
CA ASP A 119 15.03 7.15 1.75
C ASP A 119 14.38 5.76 1.80
N ASP A 120 14.92 4.92 2.67
CA ASP A 120 14.34 3.62 3.02
C ASP A 120 12.84 3.68 3.34
N PRO A 121 12.31 4.70 4.06
CA PRO A 121 10.89 4.74 4.40
C PRO A 121 9.94 4.75 3.20
N ASP A 122 10.29 5.44 2.12
CA ASP A 122 9.47 5.46 0.90
C ASP A 122 9.48 4.11 0.19
N ILE A 123 10.65 3.48 0.15
CA ILE A 123 10.82 2.14 -0.42
C ILE A 123 10.04 1.11 0.42
N LEU A 124 10.12 1.20 1.73
CA LEU A 124 9.41 0.29 2.64
C LEU A 124 7.90 0.43 2.51
N GLN A 125 7.38 1.64 2.38
CA GLN A 125 5.96 1.86 2.18
C GLN A 125 5.48 1.26 0.86
N LEU A 126 6.21 1.49 -0.22
CA LEU A 126 5.88 0.93 -1.53
C LEU A 126 5.93 -0.61 -1.51
N ALA A 127 6.96 -1.18 -0.87
CA ALA A 127 7.08 -2.63 -0.72
C ALA A 127 5.92 -3.20 0.10
N ALA A 128 5.51 -2.52 1.17
CA ALA A 128 4.37 -2.93 1.99
C ALA A 128 3.06 -2.93 1.18
N GLN A 129 2.85 -1.92 0.35
CA GLN A 129 1.71 -1.85 -0.57
C GLN A 129 1.72 -3.03 -1.55
N ALA A 130 2.88 -3.33 -2.14
CA ALA A 130 3.04 -4.46 -3.04
C ALA A 130 2.75 -5.80 -2.35
N MET A 131 3.22 -5.98 -1.13
CA MET A 131 2.98 -7.20 -0.36
C MET A 131 1.49 -7.38 -0.02
N CYS A 132 0.78 -6.29 0.27
CA CYS A 132 -0.68 -6.32 0.42
C CYS A 132 -1.38 -6.76 -0.88
N LEU A 133 -0.98 -6.18 -2.00
CA LEU A 133 -1.52 -6.54 -3.31
C LEU A 133 -1.25 -8.00 -3.67
N GLU A 134 -0.06 -8.50 -3.39
CA GLU A 134 0.29 -9.91 -3.62
C GLU A 134 -0.64 -10.86 -2.86
N GLU A 135 -0.94 -10.53 -1.60
CA GLU A 135 -1.87 -11.32 -0.79
C GLU A 135 -3.29 -11.25 -1.32
N MET A 136 -3.78 -10.04 -1.65
CA MET A 136 -5.14 -9.82 -2.16
C MET A 136 -5.37 -10.44 -3.53
N LEU A 137 -4.39 -10.36 -4.41
CA LEU A 137 -4.50 -10.78 -5.81
C LEU A 137 -3.91 -12.17 -6.07
N CYS A 138 -3.31 -12.79 -5.07
CA CYS A 138 -2.65 -14.10 -5.19
C CYS A 138 -1.63 -14.11 -6.33
N CYS A 139 -0.75 -13.13 -6.36
CA CYS A 139 0.24 -12.96 -7.41
C CYS A 139 1.61 -12.55 -6.83
N THR A 140 2.60 -12.44 -7.69
CA THR A 140 3.92 -11.93 -7.34
C THR A 140 4.14 -10.57 -7.99
N ILE A 141 4.60 -9.60 -7.20
CA ILE A 141 4.89 -8.25 -7.67
C ILE A 141 6.36 -7.95 -7.40
N PRO A 142 7.24 -8.12 -8.41
CA PRO A 142 8.68 -8.01 -8.18
C PRO A 142 9.18 -6.58 -8.05
N TYR A 143 8.44 -5.58 -8.52
CA TYR A 143 8.84 -4.18 -8.46
C TYR A 143 7.64 -3.25 -8.43
N GLY A 144 7.89 -2.02 -7.98
CA GLY A 144 6.98 -0.89 -8.10
C GLY A 144 7.74 0.34 -8.55
N CYS A 145 7.08 1.47 -8.56
CA CYS A 145 7.68 2.75 -8.96
C CYS A 145 7.35 3.85 -7.97
N LEU A 146 8.34 4.71 -7.72
CA LEU A 146 8.15 6.00 -7.08
C LEU A 146 8.14 7.06 -8.18
N TYR A 147 7.09 7.87 -8.21
CA TYR A 147 6.99 8.97 -9.16
C TYR A 147 7.18 10.31 -8.44
N TYR A 148 8.22 11.03 -8.86
CA TYR A 148 8.55 12.33 -8.31
C TYR A 148 8.00 13.43 -9.21
N GLY A 149 6.89 14.04 -8.81
CA GLY A 149 6.15 14.99 -9.63
C GLY A 149 6.91 16.27 -9.97
N GLU A 150 7.78 16.74 -9.07
CA GLU A 150 8.56 17.97 -9.28
C GLU A 150 9.53 17.86 -10.46
N ILE A 151 10.16 16.70 -10.62
CA ILE A 151 11.10 16.45 -11.72
C ILE A 151 10.54 15.53 -12.80
N ARG A 152 9.27 15.11 -12.67
CA ARG A 152 8.57 14.21 -13.58
C ARG A 152 9.35 12.94 -13.91
N ARG A 153 9.89 12.31 -12.87
CA ARG A 153 10.73 11.12 -13.00
C ARG A 153 10.16 9.94 -12.24
N ARG A 154 10.14 8.77 -12.90
CA ARG A 154 9.82 7.48 -12.27
C ARG A 154 11.11 6.79 -11.86
N VAL A 155 11.14 6.26 -10.65
CA VAL A 155 12.23 5.43 -10.14
C VAL A 155 11.69 4.04 -9.87
N LYS A 156 12.25 3.04 -10.53
CA LYS A 156 11.90 1.64 -10.30
C LYS A 156 12.49 1.16 -8.98
N VAL A 157 11.68 0.50 -8.18
CA VAL A 157 12.08 -0.08 -6.89
C VAL A 157 11.86 -1.59 -6.94
N GLU A 158 12.91 -2.36 -6.84
CA GLU A 158 12.82 -3.81 -6.79
C GLU A 158 12.57 -4.29 -5.36
N PHE A 159 11.67 -5.25 -5.21
CA PHE A 159 11.27 -5.80 -3.91
C PHE A 159 12.00 -7.12 -3.65
N ASP A 160 13.24 -7.02 -3.21
CA ASP A 160 14.05 -8.18 -2.87
C ASP A 160 13.65 -8.78 -1.50
N THR A 161 14.25 -9.89 -1.16
CA THR A 161 13.98 -10.58 0.11
C THR A 161 14.31 -9.71 1.32
N ALA A 162 15.40 -8.93 1.27
CA ALA A 162 15.83 -8.07 2.37
C ALA A 162 14.79 -6.98 2.68
N VAL A 163 14.27 -6.32 1.64
CA VAL A 163 13.24 -5.28 1.80
C VAL A 163 11.96 -5.89 2.37
N ARG A 164 11.54 -7.04 1.86
CA ARG A 164 10.33 -7.74 2.32
C ARG A 164 10.42 -8.16 3.78
N GLU A 165 11.56 -8.71 4.18
CA GLU A 165 11.80 -9.11 5.56
C GLU A 165 11.83 -7.91 6.50
N LYS A 166 12.42 -6.80 6.07
CA LYS A 166 12.43 -5.56 6.84
C LYS A 166 11.02 -5.03 7.07
N VAL A 167 10.17 -5.04 6.05
CA VAL A 167 8.74 -4.65 6.18
C VAL A 167 8.03 -5.52 7.20
N ARG A 168 8.16 -6.85 7.09
CA ARG A 168 7.52 -7.78 8.04
C ARG A 168 8.00 -7.55 9.48
N LYS A 169 9.30 -7.37 9.66
CA LYS A 169 9.89 -7.12 10.96
C LYS A 169 9.36 -5.84 11.59
N ILE A 170 9.28 -4.77 10.84
CA ILE A 170 8.81 -3.48 11.32
C ILE A 170 7.35 -3.57 11.74
N PHE A 171 6.47 -4.14 10.93
CA PHE A 171 5.06 -4.29 11.29
C PHE A 171 4.88 -5.22 12.50
N ALA A 172 5.67 -6.28 12.61
CA ALA A 172 5.65 -7.13 13.79
C ALA A 172 6.05 -6.36 15.06
N GLU A 173 7.06 -5.50 14.98
CA GLU A 173 7.47 -4.63 16.09
C GLU A 173 6.39 -3.60 16.42
N MET A 174 5.77 -2.98 15.43
CA MET A 174 4.69 -2.02 15.63
C MET A 174 3.51 -2.64 16.36
N HIS A 175 3.13 -3.88 16.01
CA HIS A 175 2.05 -4.60 16.69
C HIS A 175 2.38 -4.93 18.15
N ARG A 176 3.65 -5.10 18.50
CA ARG A 176 4.09 -5.37 19.88
C ARG A 176 4.29 -4.11 20.70
N TYR A 177 4.34 -2.98 20.07
CA TYR A 177 4.54 -1.68 20.72
C TYR A 177 3.25 -1.22 21.42
#